data_78f387020699eb9e7f2095033eca5863
#
_entry.id   78f387020699eb9e7f2095033eca5863
#
_cell.length_a   1.000
_cell.length_b   1.000
_cell.length_c   1.000
_cell.angle_alpha   90.00
_cell.angle_beta   90.00
_cell.angle_gamma   90.00
#
_symmetry.space_group_name_H-M   'P 1'
#
loop_
_entity.id
_entity.type
_entity.pdbx_description
1 polymer ?
#
loop_
_entity_poly.entity_id
_entity_poly.type
_entity_poly.pdbx_seq_one_letter_code
_entity_poly.pdbx_strand_id
1 'polypeptide(L)'
;MSALSPPHRPLGLPWPAPALLTWLGAWALWAGALGVGLSPTWAFALAAALGVASAAALTGYWRRALVSLGFPLSALAAGTAVPAWGWLLAIVPLLMLYPLRAWRDAPFFPTAALALQGLDEVIALTPTARLLDAGCGMGHGLAALRRVWPRAQVQGIEWSRPLAWLAAVRCPWAGVARGDMWASSWGGFDLVYLFQRPESMARAWAKAEAEMAPGAWLVSLAFAVPGRSPLARLGCGARRSVWIYRLEGRGLNLRPALPISRHSPTADHGSGPHS
;
A
#
# COMPACT_ATOMS: atom_id res chain seq x y z
N MET A 1 -15.98 27.39 25.22
CA MET A 1 -16.45 26.94 23.86
C MET A 1 -15.46 27.50 22.86
N SER A 2 -14.42 26.72 22.52
CA SER A 2 -13.41 27.12 21.50
C SER A 2 -13.75 26.41 20.22
N ALA A 3 -14.14 27.17 19.20
CA ALA A 3 -14.43 26.68 17.87
C ALA A 3 -13.13 26.19 17.22
N LEU A 4 -13.07 24.89 16.94
CA LEU A 4 -12.00 24.31 16.12
C LEU A 4 -12.20 24.77 14.68
N SER A 5 -11.28 25.62 14.18
CA SER A 5 -11.21 25.99 12.78
C SER A 5 -11.01 24.75 11.91
N PRO A 6 -11.74 24.60 10.80
CA PRO A 6 -11.55 23.47 9.90
C PRO A 6 -10.14 23.51 9.28
N PRO A 7 -9.50 22.35 9.07
CA PRO A 7 -8.19 22.30 8.45
C PRO A 7 -8.27 22.87 7.02
N HIS A 8 -7.48 23.89 6.73
CA HIS A 8 -7.31 24.45 5.39
C HIS A 8 -6.85 23.33 4.45
N ARG A 9 -7.72 22.90 3.55
CA ARG A 9 -7.34 22.06 2.40
C ARG A 9 -6.43 22.91 1.52
N PRO A 10 -5.18 22.49 1.26
CA PRO A 10 -4.37 23.18 0.27
C PRO A 10 -5.09 23.08 -1.08
N LEU A 11 -5.32 24.22 -1.74
CA LEU A 11 -5.82 24.34 -3.11
C LEU A 11 -4.77 23.80 -4.10
N GLY A 12 -4.44 22.52 -4.01
CA GLY A 12 -3.53 21.84 -4.91
C GLY A 12 -4.32 21.07 -5.96
N LEU A 13 -3.90 21.21 -7.22
CA LEU A 13 -4.46 20.41 -8.33
C LEU A 13 -4.36 18.92 -8.00
N PRO A 14 -5.41 18.12 -8.28
CA PRO A 14 -5.37 16.69 -8.04
C PRO A 14 -4.30 16.03 -8.91
N TRP A 15 -3.62 15.03 -8.35
CA TRP A 15 -2.68 14.20 -9.10
C TRP A 15 -3.41 13.41 -10.19
N PRO A 16 -2.91 13.32 -11.46
CA PRO A 16 -1.57 13.71 -11.93
C PRO A 16 -1.46 15.13 -12.59
N ALA A 17 -2.46 15.99 -12.45
CA ALA A 17 -2.50 17.28 -13.15
C ALA A 17 -1.22 18.13 -13.01
N PRO A 18 -0.58 18.27 -11.82
CA PRO A 18 0.68 19.04 -11.71
C PRO A 18 1.80 18.46 -12.57
N ALA A 19 1.90 17.13 -12.68
CA ALA A 19 2.93 16.48 -13.50
C ALA A 19 2.71 16.73 -14.99
N LEU A 20 1.47 16.62 -15.47
CA LEU A 20 1.11 16.89 -16.86
C LEU A 20 1.33 18.33 -17.25
N LEU A 21 0.93 19.29 -16.41
CA LEU A 21 1.12 20.71 -16.65
C LEU A 21 2.59 21.08 -16.69
N THR A 22 3.41 20.55 -15.77
CA THR A 22 4.85 20.79 -15.78
C THR A 22 5.50 20.19 -17.03
N TRP A 23 5.10 18.99 -17.42
CA TRP A 23 5.63 18.31 -18.60
C TRP A 23 5.29 19.09 -19.89
N LEU A 24 4.01 19.49 -20.08
CA LEU A 24 3.59 20.31 -21.22
C LEU A 24 4.28 21.67 -21.21
N GLY A 25 4.40 22.31 -20.04
CA GLY A 25 5.10 23.60 -19.90
C GLY A 25 6.59 23.49 -20.26
N ALA A 26 7.25 22.40 -19.89
CA ALA A 26 8.64 22.16 -20.23
C ALA A 26 8.84 21.96 -21.76
N TRP A 27 7.94 21.23 -22.43
CA TRP A 27 7.95 21.09 -23.88
C TRP A 27 7.69 22.42 -24.60
N ALA A 28 6.72 23.21 -24.12
CA ALA A 28 6.44 24.54 -24.65
C ALA A 28 7.62 25.50 -24.47
N LEU A 29 8.26 25.47 -23.30
CA LEU A 29 9.44 26.28 -22.99
C LEU A 29 10.62 25.92 -23.88
N TRP A 30 10.87 24.60 -24.07
CA TRP A 30 11.93 24.10 -24.95
C TRP A 30 11.71 24.52 -26.41
N ALA A 31 10.49 24.36 -26.94
CA ALA A 31 10.15 24.76 -28.31
C ALA A 31 10.26 26.28 -28.48
N GLY A 32 9.76 27.06 -27.50
CA GLY A 32 9.87 28.51 -27.52
C GLY A 32 11.31 29.01 -27.46
N ALA A 33 12.14 28.40 -26.61
CA ALA A 33 13.58 28.74 -26.50
C ALA A 33 14.33 28.48 -27.81
N LEU A 34 14.04 27.38 -28.50
CA LEU A 34 14.59 27.12 -29.84
C LEU A 34 14.09 28.14 -30.87
N GLY A 35 12.80 28.53 -30.79
CA GLY A 35 12.20 29.51 -31.69
C GLY A 35 12.82 30.93 -31.60
N VAL A 36 13.34 31.29 -30.41
CA VAL A 36 14.08 32.59 -30.23
C VAL A 36 15.59 32.43 -30.46
N GLY A 37 16.06 31.27 -30.96
CA GLY A 37 17.45 31.10 -31.35
C GLY A 37 18.40 30.62 -30.24
N LEU A 38 17.89 30.15 -29.08
CA LEU A 38 18.74 29.51 -28.07
C LEU A 38 19.31 28.22 -28.64
N SER A 39 20.56 27.88 -28.24
CA SER A 39 21.12 26.57 -28.62
C SER A 39 20.33 25.45 -28.01
N PRO A 40 20.25 24.27 -28.64
CA PRO A 40 19.50 23.10 -28.14
C PRO A 40 19.87 22.71 -26.71
N THR A 41 21.16 22.85 -26.36
CA THR A 41 21.66 22.51 -25.02
C THR A 41 21.08 23.45 -23.95
N TRP A 42 21.08 24.75 -24.18
CA TRP A 42 20.54 25.73 -23.24
C TRP A 42 19.01 25.66 -23.16
N ALA A 43 18.35 25.44 -24.30
CA ALA A 43 16.90 25.24 -24.35
C ALA A 43 16.50 24.00 -23.52
N PHE A 44 17.24 22.89 -23.68
CA PHE A 44 17.02 21.66 -22.89
C PHE A 44 17.26 21.89 -21.40
N ALA A 45 18.36 22.54 -21.03
CA ALA A 45 18.70 22.82 -19.64
C ALA A 45 17.62 23.68 -18.96
N LEU A 46 17.11 24.69 -19.65
CA LEU A 46 16.05 25.56 -19.16
C LEU A 46 14.73 24.79 -18.91
N ALA A 47 14.32 23.96 -19.85
CA ALA A 47 13.12 23.13 -19.73
C ALA A 47 13.25 22.05 -18.62
N ALA A 48 14.43 21.44 -18.50
CA ALA A 48 14.70 20.50 -17.40
C ALA A 48 14.68 21.19 -16.02
N ALA A 49 15.24 22.39 -15.94
CA ALA A 49 15.23 23.20 -14.70
C ALA A 49 13.80 23.52 -14.24
N LEU A 50 12.85 23.78 -15.16
CA LEU A 50 11.44 23.95 -14.83
C LEU A 50 10.87 22.70 -14.15
N GLY A 51 11.20 21.48 -14.63
CA GLY A 51 10.78 20.23 -14.02
C GLY A 51 11.32 20.07 -12.60
N VAL A 52 12.60 20.36 -12.39
CA VAL A 52 13.24 20.29 -11.07
C VAL A 52 12.65 21.30 -10.09
N ALA A 53 12.47 22.56 -10.54
CA ALA A 53 11.88 23.61 -9.72
C ALA A 53 10.42 23.27 -9.30
N SER A 54 9.62 22.78 -10.24
CA SER A 54 8.24 22.36 -9.97
C SER A 54 8.17 21.17 -9.01
N ALA A 55 9.13 20.25 -9.09
CA ALA A 55 9.23 19.10 -8.21
C ALA A 55 9.51 19.48 -6.74
N ALA A 56 10.18 20.61 -6.48
CA ALA A 56 10.47 21.10 -5.13
C ALA A 56 9.20 21.38 -4.32
N ALA A 57 8.12 21.80 -4.98
CA ALA A 57 6.82 22.09 -4.36
C ALA A 57 5.99 20.81 -4.05
N LEU A 58 6.42 19.63 -4.51
CA LEU A 58 5.68 18.38 -4.36
C LEU A 58 6.11 17.60 -3.13
N THR A 59 5.16 16.88 -2.53
CA THR A 59 5.41 15.90 -1.45
C THR A 59 5.54 14.51 -2.02
N GLY A 60 6.56 13.75 -1.54
CA GLY A 60 6.78 12.37 -1.92
C GLY A 60 7.83 12.17 -3.02
N TYR A 61 8.76 11.26 -2.76
CA TYR A 61 9.91 10.95 -3.61
C TYR A 61 9.53 10.63 -5.07
N TRP A 62 8.57 9.72 -5.27
CA TRP A 62 8.15 9.30 -6.61
C TRP A 62 7.52 10.42 -7.45
N ARG A 63 6.73 11.30 -6.80
CA ARG A 63 6.14 12.45 -7.50
C ARG A 63 7.21 13.44 -7.95
N ARG A 64 8.20 13.69 -7.09
CA ARG A 64 9.35 14.53 -7.44
C ARG A 64 10.14 13.95 -8.61
N ALA A 65 10.45 12.64 -8.54
CA ALA A 65 11.17 11.96 -9.61
C ALA A 65 10.42 12.01 -10.96
N LEU A 66 9.10 11.73 -10.96
CA LEU A 66 8.28 11.79 -12.17
C LEU A 66 8.25 13.18 -12.80
N VAL A 67 8.11 14.24 -11.98
CA VAL A 67 8.05 15.61 -12.48
C VAL A 67 9.41 16.10 -12.97
N SER A 68 10.50 15.79 -12.24
CA SER A 68 11.85 16.18 -12.65
C SER A 68 12.33 15.46 -13.92
N LEU A 69 12.03 14.18 -14.05
CA LEU A 69 12.55 13.34 -15.13
C LEU A 69 11.63 13.26 -16.35
N GLY A 70 10.37 13.65 -16.22
CA GLY A 70 9.36 13.50 -17.29
C GLY A 70 9.78 14.14 -18.60
N PHE A 71 10.17 15.42 -18.59
CA PHE A 71 10.63 16.12 -19.80
C PHE A 71 11.98 15.55 -20.29
N PRO A 72 13.05 15.44 -19.48
CA PRO A 72 14.33 14.91 -19.96
C PRO A 72 14.22 13.53 -20.61
N LEU A 73 13.49 12.59 -19.98
CA LEU A 73 13.30 11.26 -20.54
C LEU A 73 12.49 11.27 -21.83
N SER A 74 11.43 12.07 -21.91
CA SER A 74 10.64 12.18 -23.13
C SER A 74 11.39 12.87 -24.27
N ALA A 75 12.24 13.85 -23.98
CA ALA A 75 13.08 14.53 -24.96
C ALA A 75 14.18 13.59 -25.50
N LEU A 76 14.83 12.80 -24.62
CA LEU A 76 15.76 11.76 -25.03
C LEU A 76 15.06 10.71 -25.90
N ALA A 77 13.87 10.29 -25.51
CA ALA A 77 13.07 9.35 -26.29
C ALA A 77 12.71 9.89 -27.68
N ALA A 78 12.32 11.15 -27.78
CA ALA A 78 12.03 11.80 -29.07
C ALA A 78 13.25 11.95 -29.97
N GLY A 79 14.46 12.07 -29.40
CA GLY A 79 15.73 12.09 -30.13
C GLY A 79 16.24 10.73 -30.61
N THR A 80 15.60 9.62 -30.18
CA THR A 80 15.97 8.28 -30.64
C THR A 80 15.34 7.96 -32.00
N ALA A 81 16.03 7.19 -32.83
CA ALA A 81 15.51 6.70 -34.12
C ALA A 81 14.43 5.60 -33.97
N VAL A 82 13.88 5.42 -32.75
CA VAL A 82 12.82 4.45 -32.48
C VAL A 82 11.50 4.96 -33.06
N PRO A 83 10.90 4.27 -34.02
CA PRO A 83 9.63 4.68 -34.62
C PRO A 83 8.54 4.68 -33.56
N ALA A 84 7.50 5.54 -33.72
CA ALA A 84 6.43 5.71 -32.74
C ALA A 84 5.77 4.39 -32.30
N TRP A 85 5.63 3.40 -33.21
CA TRP A 85 5.10 2.07 -32.87
C TRP A 85 6.03 1.27 -31.94
N GLY A 86 7.35 1.53 -31.97
CA GLY A 86 8.31 0.85 -31.09
C GLY A 86 8.06 1.12 -29.62
N TRP A 87 7.52 2.29 -29.29
CA TRP A 87 7.11 2.64 -27.91
C TRP A 87 5.91 1.83 -27.44
N LEU A 88 5.04 1.39 -28.37
CA LEU A 88 3.91 0.51 -28.05
C LEU A 88 4.38 -0.84 -27.51
N LEU A 89 5.53 -1.34 -27.99
CA LEU A 89 6.12 -2.59 -27.48
C LEU A 89 6.50 -2.50 -25.98
N ALA A 90 6.79 -1.31 -25.48
CA ALA A 90 7.03 -1.09 -24.06
C ALA A 90 5.75 -0.78 -23.29
N ILE A 91 4.85 0.02 -23.88
CA ILE A 91 3.62 0.48 -23.23
C ILE A 91 2.57 -0.62 -23.14
N VAL A 92 2.38 -1.43 -24.18
CA VAL A 92 1.38 -2.51 -24.22
C VAL A 92 1.63 -3.58 -23.14
N PRO A 93 2.86 -4.12 -22.97
CA PRO A 93 3.14 -5.00 -21.84
C PRO A 93 2.91 -4.35 -20.48
N LEU A 94 3.29 -3.08 -20.31
CA LEU A 94 3.06 -2.32 -19.08
C LEU A 94 1.56 -2.16 -18.76
N LEU A 95 0.74 -1.86 -19.76
CA LEU A 95 -0.71 -1.80 -19.62
C LEU A 95 -1.33 -3.18 -19.38
N MET A 96 -0.78 -4.23 -20.00
CA MET A 96 -1.22 -5.61 -19.77
C MET A 96 -0.79 -6.13 -18.39
N LEU A 97 0.38 -5.72 -17.91
CA LEU A 97 0.87 -6.04 -16.57
C LEU A 97 0.00 -5.41 -15.49
N TYR A 98 -0.60 -4.26 -15.78
CA TYR A 98 -1.46 -3.55 -14.85
C TYR A 98 -2.91 -3.55 -15.35
N PRO A 99 -3.71 -4.57 -15.02
CA PRO A 99 -5.09 -4.65 -15.49
C PRO A 99 -5.87 -3.42 -15.01
N LEU A 100 -6.48 -2.70 -15.97
CA LEU A 100 -7.25 -1.47 -15.71
C LEU A 100 -8.37 -1.65 -14.66
N ARG A 101 -8.84 -2.89 -14.47
CA ARG A 101 -9.77 -3.24 -13.41
C ARG A 101 -9.17 -3.19 -12.00
N ALA A 102 -7.84 -3.40 -11.87
CA ALA A 102 -7.15 -3.28 -10.59
C ALA A 102 -7.09 -1.82 -10.09
N TRP A 103 -7.23 -0.83 -10.99
CA TRP A 103 -7.36 0.57 -10.60
C TRP A 103 -8.64 0.87 -9.82
N ARG A 104 -9.66 0.03 -9.99
CA ARG A 104 -10.92 0.16 -9.24
C ARG A 104 -10.88 -0.53 -7.88
N ASP A 105 -10.05 -1.58 -7.71
CA ASP A 105 -10.14 -2.44 -6.52
C ASP A 105 -9.05 -2.21 -5.48
N ALA A 106 -7.82 -1.86 -5.83
CA ALA A 106 -6.82 -1.43 -4.84
C ALA A 106 -5.64 -0.71 -5.51
N PRO A 107 -5.26 0.50 -5.07
CA PRO A 107 -3.94 1.01 -5.36
C PRO A 107 -2.91 0.08 -4.71
N PHE A 108 -1.81 -0.20 -5.43
CA PHE A 108 -0.75 -1.07 -4.94
C PHE A 108 -0.07 -0.46 -3.70
N PHE A 109 -0.43 -0.96 -2.52
CA PHE A 109 0.22 -0.61 -1.26
C PHE A 109 0.98 -1.82 -0.71
N PRO A 110 2.31 -1.81 -0.74
CA PRO A 110 3.07 -2.89 -0.14
C PRO A 110 2.92 -2.86 1.39
N THR A 111 2.72 -4.03 1.98
CA THR A 111 2.82 -4.21 3.42
C THR A 111 4.26 -3.97 3.85
N ALA A 112 4.48 -3.04 4.77
CA ALA A 112 5.82 -2.80 5.31
C ALA A 112 6.32 -4.05 6.06
N ALA A 113 7.63 -4.29 6.01
CA ALA A 113 8.22 -5.52 6.53
C ALA A 113 7.91 -5.82 8.01
N LEU A 114 7.74 -4.77 8.82
CA LEU A 114 7.46 -4.85 10.25
C LEU A 114 6.01 -4.48 10.60
N ALA A 115 5.13 -4.34 9.58
CA ALA A 115 3.77 -3.89 9.80
C ALA A 115 2.94 -4.81 10.72
N LEU A 116 3.23 -6.10 10.71
CA LEU A 116 2.52 -7.12 11.47
C LEU A 116 3.26 -7.57 12.75
N GLN A 117 4.36 -6.92 13.10
CA GLN A 117 5.12 -7.27 14.29
C GLN A 117 4.31 -7.07 15.57
N GLY A 118 4.38 -8.03 16.48
CA GLY A 118 3.61 -8.06 17.73
C GLY A 118 2.20 -8.64 17.59
N LEU A 119 1.82 -9.16 16.40
CA LEU A 119 0.55 -9.89 16.27
C LEU A 119 0.55 -11.20 17.08
N ASP A 120 1.68 -11.86 17.22
CA ASP A 120 1.86 -13.08 18.00
C ASP A 120 1.69 -12.88 19.52
N GLU A 121 1.84 -11.64 19.99
CA GLU A 121 1.53 -11.27 21.39
C GLU A 121 0.00 -11.23 21.65
N VAL A 122 -0.80 -11.00 20.60
CA VAL A 122 -2.26 -10.86 20.69
C VAL A 122 -2.97 -12.12 20.18
N ILE A 123 -2.42 -12.74 19.14
CA ILE A 123 -3.02 -13.87 18.43
C ILE A 123 -2.18 -15.12 18.68
N ALA A 124 -2.68 -16.01 19.55
CA ALA A 124 -2.06 -17.32 19.75
C ALA A 124 -2.51 -18.28 18.63
N LEU A 125 -1.56 -18.67 17.78
CA LEU A 125 -1.78 -19.68 16.73
C LEU A 125 -0.91 -20.90 16.96
N THR A 126 -1.40 -22.05 16.51
CA THR A 126 -0.59 -23.27 16.48
C THR A 126 0.55 -23.14 15.47
N PRO A 127 1.67 -23.85 15.66
CA PRO A 127 2.78 -23.80 14.68
C PRO A 127 2.38 -24.23 13.27
N THR A 128 1.32 -25.04 13.13
CA THR A 128 0.82 -25.55 11.85
C THR A 128 -0.38 -24.75 11.33
N ALA A 129 -0.68 -23.60 11.93
CA ALA A 129 -1.81 -22.76 11.53
C ALA A 129 -1.74 -22.38 10.05
N ARG A 130 -2.92 -22.32 9.43
CA ARG A 130 -3.09 -21.94 8.02
C ARG A 130 -3.45 -20.48 7.93
N LEU A 131 -2.59 -19.70 7.28
CA LEU A 131 -2.73 -18.24 7.13
C LEU A 131 -2.99 -17.92 5.66
N LEU A 132 -3.92 -17.01 5.40
CA LEU A 132 -4.23 -16.50 4.07
C LEU A 132 -3.91 -15.01 3.98
N ASP A 133 -3.15 -14.61 2.96
CA ASP A 133 -3.04 -13.23 2.50
C ASP A 133 -3.98 -13.04 1.30
N ALA A 134 -5.13 -12.43 1.55
CA ALA A 134 -6.18 -12.26 0.55
C ALA A 134 -5.94 -10.98 -0.27
N GLY A 135 -5.44 -11.13 -1.49
CA GLY A 135 -4.94 -10.05 -2.34
C GLY A 135 -3.46 -9.79 -2.08
N CYS A 136 -2.62 -10.84 -2.14
CA CYS A 136 -1.24 -10.79 -1.67
C CYS A 136 -0.29 -9.92 -2.52
N GLY A 137 -0.74 -9.43 -3.69
CA GLY A 137 0.09 -8.60 -4.57
C GLY A 137 1.43 -9.26 -4.91
N MET A 138 2.53 -8.58 -4.63
CA MET A 138 3.90 -9.11 -4.80
C MET A 138 4.40 -9.91 -3.59
N GLY A 139 3.55 -10.34 -2.66
CA GLY A 139 3.92 -11.19 -1.53
C GLY A 139 4.51 -10.45 -0.32
N HIS A 140 4.33 -9.14 -0.20
CA HIS A 140 4.84 -8.41 0.97
C HIS A 140 4.12 -8.80 2.26
N GLY A 141 2.80 -9.03 2.22
CA GLY A 141 2.01 -9.51 3.33
C GLY A 141 2.39 -10.94 3.71
N LEU A 142 2.62 -11.83 2.72
CA LEU A 142 3.13 -13.18 2.94
C LEU A 142 4.44 -13.16 3.74
N ALA A 143 5.40 -12.31 3.30
CA ALA A 143 6.68 -12.18 3.98
C ALA A 143 6.54 -11.61 5.41
N ALA A 144 5.59 -10.69 5.64
CA ALA A 144 5.31 -10.15 6.96
C ALA A 144 4.69 -11.22 7.89
N LEU A 145 3.71 -11.99 7.40
CA LEU A 145 3.11 -13.11 8.14
C LEU A 145 4.13 -14.18 8.51
N ARG A 146 5.02 -14.55 7.56
CA ARG A 146 6.08 -15.56 7.81
C ARG A 146 7.08 -15.11 8.88
N ARG A 147 7.34 -13.80 9.01
CA ARG A 147 8.21 -13.28 10.09
C ARG A 147 7.58 -13.44 11.47
N VAL A 148 6.26 -13.25 11.56
CA VAL A 148 5.53 -13.39 12.83
C VAL A 148 5.34 -14.86 13.19
N TRP A 149 4.95 -15.68 12.22
CA TRP A 149 4.73 -17.12 12.41
C TRP A 149 5.59 -17.97 11.46
N PRO A 150 6.86 -18.21 11.80
CA PRO A 150 7.81 -18.87 10.88
C PRO A 150 7.45 -20.30 10.49
N ARG A 151 6.65 -20.99 11.30
CA ARG A 151 6.26 -22.38 11.07
C ARG A 151 4.86 -22.54 10.48
N ALA A 152 4.08 -21.45 10.40
CA ALA A 152 2.72 -21.49 9.85
C ALA A 152 2.72 -21.76 8.35
N GLN A 153 1.62 -22.34 7.88
CA GLN A 153 1.37 -22.56 6.45
C GLN A 153 0.76 -21.30 5.85
N VAL A 154 1.57 -20.51 5.14
CA VAL A 154 1.13 -19.25 4.56
C VAL A 154 0.74 -19.45 3.10
N GLN A 155 -0.46 -19.00 2.74
CA GLN A 155 -0.99 -19.02 1.38
C GLN A 155 -1.36 -17.60 0.93
N GLY A 156 -1.29 -17.35 -0.38
CA GLY A 156 -1.68 -16.08 -0.97
C GLY A 156 -2.62 -16.27 -2.15
N ILE A 157 -3.58 -15.38 -2.30
CA ILE A 157 -4.45 -15.30 -3.48
C ILE A 157 -4.22 -13.95 -4.13
N GLU A 158 -3.95 -13.95 -5.45
CA GLU A 158 -3.76 -12.72 -6.22
C GLU A 158 -4.44 -12.84 -7.58
N TRP A 159 -5.22 -11.80 -7.94
CA TRP A 159 -5.96 -11.75 -9.20
C TRP A 159 -5.04 -11.58 -10.41
N SER A 160 -4.05 -10.71 -10.29
CA SER A 160 -3.11 -10.37 -11.37
C SER A 160 -2.13 -11.51 -11.63
N ARG A 161 -2.11 -12.07 -12.83
CA ARG A 161 -1.15 -13.11 -13.23
C ARG A 161 0.31 -12.73 -12.97
N PRO A 162 0.78 -11.53 -13.39
CA PRO A 162 2.17 -11.13 -13.16
C PRO A 162 2.50 -10.97 -11.69
N LEU A 163 1.57 -10.39 -10.89
CA LEU A 163 1.79 -10.21 -9.45
C LEU A 163 1.78 -11.55 -8.71
N ALA A 164 0.87 -12.46 -9.05
CA ALA A 164 0.85 -13.82 -8.49
C ALA A 164 2.15 -14.57 -8.82
N TRP A 165 2.63 -14.49 -10.07
CA TRP A 165 3.90 -15.07 -10.47
C TRP A 165 5.07 -14.47 -9.68
N LEU A 166 5.13 -13.14 -9.56
CA LEU A 166 6.17 -12.44 -8.81
C LEU A 166 6.13 -12.80 -7.32
N ALA A 167 4.94 -12.91 -6.73
CA ALA A 167 4.76 -13.36 -5.35
C ALA A 167 5.27 -14.79 -5.15
N ALA A 168 4.98 -15.71 -6.09
CA ALA A 168 5.45 -17.09 -6.04
C ALA A 168 6.98 -17.18 -6.13
N VAL A 169 7.61 -16.39 -7.02
CA VAL A 169 9.08 -16.33 -7.14
C VAL A 169 9.70 -15.75 -5.88
N ARG A 170 9.12 -14.69 -5.31
CA ARG A 170 9.63 -14.01 -4.11
C ARG A 170 9.43 -14.81 -2.84
N CYS A 171 8.34 -15.58 -2.76
CA CYS A 171 7.93 -16.34 -1.59
C CYS A 171 7.76 -17.85 -1.95
N PRO A 172 8.82 -18.55 -2.36
CA PRO A 172 8.71 -19.96 -2.83
C PRO A 172 8.26 -20.93 -1.75
N TRP A 173 8.31 -20.50 -0.51
CA TRP A 173 7.83 -21.22 0.67
C TRP A 173 6.32 -21.04 0.93
N ALA A 174 5.64 -20.14 0.21
CA ALA A 174 4.21 -19.88 0.34
C ALA A 174 3.45 -20.51 -0.83
N GLY A 175 2.25 -21.01 -0.55
CA GLY A 175 1.33 -21.45 -1.59
C GLY A 175 0.63 -20.28 -2.25
N VAL A 176 1.14 -19.75 -3.38
CA VAL A 176 0.51 -18.65 -4.10
C VAL A 176 -0.37 -19.16 -5.21
N ALA A 177 -1.67 -18.83 -5.14
CA ALA A 177 -2.65 -19.16 -6.17
C ALA A 177 -3.12 -17.89 -6.89
N ARG A 178 -3.28 -17.99 -8.22
CA ARG A 178 -3.99 -16.97 -8.97
C ARG A 178 -5.49 -17.15 -8.78
N GLY A 179 -6.18 -16.10 -8.35
CA GLY A 179 -7.63 -16.15 -8.14
C GLY A 179 -8.22 -14.84 -7.68
N ASP A 180 -9.55 -14.79 -7.69
CA ASP A 180 -10.30 -13.71 -7.06
C ASP A 180 -10.47 -14.03 -5.56
N MET A 181 -9.96 -13.19 -4.69
CA MET A 181 -10.10 -13.35 -3.25
C MET A 181 -11.56 -13.39 -2.79
N TRP A 182 -12.46 -12.78 -3.57
CA TRP A 182 -13.89 -12.76 -3.26
C TRP A 182 -14.60 -14.05 -3.65
N ALA A 183 -14.12 -14.73 -4.70
CA ALA A 183 -14.64 -16.01 -5.17
C ALA A 183 -13.96 -17.21 -4.51
N SER A 184 -12.72 -17.05 -4.03
CA SER A 184 -11.96 -18.10 -3.37
C SER A 184 -12.45 -18.29 -1.95
N SER A 185 -12.51 -19.55 -1.46
CA SER A 185 -12.95 -19.86 -0.10
C SER A 185 -11.92 -19.42 0.94
N TRP A 186 -12.41 -18.82 2.03
CA TRP A 186 -11.64 -18.50 3.23
C TRP A 186 -11.80 -19.58 4.33
N GLY A 187 -12.62 -20.58 4.05
CA GLY A 187 -12.82 -21.72 4.96
C GLY A 187 -11.53 -22.50 5.20
N GLY A 188 -11.33 -22.95 6.43
CA GLY A 188 -10.17 -23.74 6.83
C GLY A 188 -8.88 -22.94 7.01
N PHE A 189 -8.93 -21.61 7.04
CA PHE A 189 -7.84 -20.76 7.49
C PHE A 189 -8.07 -20.28 8.93
N ASP A 190 -7.02 -20.36 9.73
CA ASP A 190 -7.04 -19.90 11.12
C ASP A 190 -6.90 -18.37 11.21
N LEU A 191 -6.29 -17.76 10.18
CA LEU A 191 -6.16 -16.32 10.05
C LEU A 191 -6.24 -15.90 8.59
N VAL A 192 -7.06 -14.88 8.32
CA VAL A 192 -7.09 -14.17 7.03
C VAL A 192 -6.58 -12.75 7.24
N TYR A 193 -5.56 -12.40 6.50
CA TYR A 193 -4.97 -11.06 6.46
C TYR A 193 -5.44 -10.32 5.21
N LEU A 194 -5.74 -9.03 5.38
CA LEU A 194 -6.20 -8.13 4.32
C LEU A 194 -5.44 -6.81 4.37
N PHE A 195 -5.11 -6.28 3.20
CA PHE A 195 -4.80 -4.88 3.04
C PHE A 195 -5.63 -4.31 1.89
N GLN A 196 -6.89 -4.04 2.17
CA GLN A 196 -7.90 -3.61 1.21
C GLN A 196 -8.39 -2.20 1.48
N ARG A 197 -9.15 -1.63 0.53
CA ARG A 197 -9.76 -0.31 0.65
C ARG A 197 -10.87 -0.31 1.72
N PRO A 198 -11.13 0.85 2.35
CA PRO A 198 -12.15 0.95 3.39
C PRO A 198 -13.54 0.52 2.90
N GLU A 199 -13.88 0.76 1.62
CA GLU A 199 -15.16 0.40 1.02
C GLU A 199 -15.37 -1.12 0.94
N SER A 200 -14.28 -1.89 0.88
CA SER A 200 -14.30 -3.36 0.79
C SER A 200 -14.42 -4.04 2.15
N MET A 201 -14.19 -3.32 3.25
CA MET A 201 -14.07 -3.94 4.59
C MET A 201 -15.37 -4.54 5.10
N ALA A 202 -16.52 -3.94 4.80
CA ALA A 202 -17.83 -4.51 5.16
C ALA A 202 -18.07 -5.85 4.43
N ARG A 203 -17.71 -5.91 3.13
CA ARG A 203 -17.79 -7.14 2.32
C ARG A 203 -16.84 -8.21 2.84
N ALA A 204 -15.61 -7.81 3.22
CA ALA A 204 -14.61 -8.75 3.77
C ALA A 204 -15.09 -9.36 5.08
N TRP A 205 -15.72 -8.56 5.95
CA TRP A 205 -16.30 -9.06 7.18
C TRP A 205 -17.43 -10.05 6.92
N ALA A 206 -18.38 -9.70 6.07
CA ALA A 206 -19.50 -10.59 5.73
C ALA A 206 -19.01 -11.94 5.16
N LYS A 207 -17.96 -11.92 4.33
CA LYS A 207 -17.35 -13.14 3.81
C LYS A 207 -16.66 -13.94 4.91
N ALA A 208 -15.91 -13.28 5.80
CA ALA A 208 -15.28 -13.95 6.93
C ALA A 208 -16.30 -14.62 7.86
N GLU A 209 -17.40 -13.92 8.21
CA GLU A 209 -18.49 -14.50 9.02
C GLU A 209 -19.20 -15.68 8.34
N ALA A 210 -19.26 -15.69 7.01
CA ALA A 210 -19.92 -16.76 6.25
C ALA A 210 -19.06 -18.01 6.10
N GLU A 211 -17.74 -17.87 5.98
CA GLU A 211 -16.86 -18.95 5.53
C GLU A 211 -15.84 -19.41 6.58
N MET A 212 -15.39 -18.54 7.47
CA MET A 212 -14.36 -18.89 8.44
C MET A 212 -14.94 -19.54 9.69
N ALA A 213 -14.16 -20.39 10.31
CA ALA A 213 -14.57 -21.08 11.53
C ALA A 213 -14.69 -20.10 12.72
N PRO A 214 -15.58 -20.37 13.69
CA PRO A 214 -15.58 -19.68 14.98
C PRO A 214 -14.21 -19.75 15.64
N GLY A 215 -13.74 -18.62 16.17
CA GLY A 215 -12.42 -18.52 16.78
C GLY A 215 -11.29 -18.18 15.80
N ALA A 216 -11.52 -18.21 14.49
CA ALA A 216 -10.56 -17.75 13.50
C ALA A 216 -10.38 -16.23 13.53
N TRP A 217 -9.32 -15.74 12.92
CA TRP A 217 -8.89 -14.35 13.00
C TRP A 217 -8.98 -13.64 11.66
N LEU A 218 -9.56 -12.43 11.68
CA LEU A 218 -9.50 -11.49 10.57
C LEU A 218 -8.57 -10.34 10.96
N VAL A 219 -7.53 -10.12 10.19
CA VAL A 219 -6.54 -9.06 10.43
C VAL A 219 -6.53 -8.10 9.24
N SER A 220 -6.77 -6.81 9.51
CA SER A 220 -6.76 -5.78 8.49
C SER A 220 -5.68 -4.73 8.76
N LEU A 221 -4.89 -4.40 7.72
CA LEU A 221 -3.93 -3.30 7.78
C LEU A 221 -4.59 -2.01 7.30
N ALA A 222 -4.40 -0.95 8.06
CA ALA A 222 -4.83 0.43 7.82
C ALA A 222 -6.32 0.71 8.05
N PHE A 223 -7.25 -0.17 7.69
CA PHE A 223 -8.67 0.13 7.71
C PHE A 223 -9.46 -0.79 8.65
N ALA A 224 -10.29 -0.17 9.48
CA ALA A 224 -11.20 -0.89 10.36
C ALA A 224 -12.41 -1.45 9.57
N VAL A 225 -13.02 -2.49 10.12
CA VAL A 225 -14.33 -2.98 9.65
C VAL A 225 -15.41 -2.03 10.17
N PRO A 226 -16.24 -1.43 9.30
CA PRO A 226 -17.31 -0.54 9.72
C PRO A 226 -18.32 -1.25 10.63
N GLY A 227 -18.69 -0.60 11.73
CA GLY A 227 -19.71 -1.12 12.66
C GLY A 227 -19.29 -2.34 13.48
N ARG A 228 -18.00 -2.72 13.47
CA ARG A 228 -17.46 -3.82 14.27
C ARG A 228 -16.34 -3.34 15.18
N SER A 229 -16.43 -3.71 16.45
CA SER A 229 -15.36 -3.44 17.42
C SER A 229 -14.22 -4.43 17.23
N PRO A 230 -12.98 -3.98 17.03
CA PRO A 230 -11.82 -4.87 16.99
C PRO A 230 -11.55 -5.44 18.39
N LEU A 231 -11.05 -6.67 18.46
CA LEU A 231 -10.55 -7.24 19.71
C LEU A 231 -9.31 -6.48 20.19
N ALA A 232 -8.44 -6.11 19.26
CA ALA A 232 -7.24 -5.33 19.53
C ALA A 232 -6.85 -4.46 18.34
N ARG A 233 -6.06 -3.42 18.61
CA ARG A 233 -5.46 -2.55 17.61
C ARG A 233 -3.99 -2.39 17.91
N LEU A 234 -3.13 -2.76 16.97
CA LEU A 234 -1.69 -2.49 17.06
C LEU A 234 -1.33 -1.25 16.23
N GLY A 235 -0.53 -0.37 16.80
CA GLY A 235 0.03 0.77 16.09
C GLY A 235 1.25 0.33 15.28
N CYS A 236 1.21 0.50 13.97
CA CYS A 236 2.36 0.25 13.10
C CYS A 236 2.97 1.59 12.66
N GLY A 237 3.76 2.21 13.54
CA GLY A 237 4.38 3.52 13.28
C GLY A 237 3.35 4.66 13.10
N ALA A 238 3.80 5.83 12.62
CA ALA A 238 3.01 7.08 12.61
C ALA A 238 1.80 7.08 11.64
N ARG A 239 1.56 6.06 10.83
CA ARG A 239 0.58 6.17 9.71
C ARG A 239 -0.35 4.99 9.49
N ARG A 240 -0.16 3.80 10.09
CA ARG A 240 -1.01 2.63 9.82
C ARG A 240 -1.27 1.83 11.08
N SER A 241 -2.53 1.45 11.29
CA SER A 241 -2.94 0.57 12.39
C SER A 241 -3.25 -0.80 11.84
N VAL A 242 -2.96 -1.84 12.62
CA VAL A 242 -3.42 -3.19 12.37
C VAL A 242 -4.64 -3.45 13.23
N TRP A 243 -5.73 -3.81 12.60
CA TRP A 243 -7.01 -4.08 13.23
C TRP A 243 -7.21 -5.58 13.33
N ILE A 244 -7.49 -6.09 14.52
CA ILE A 244 -7.57 -7.50 14.84
C ILE A 244 -8.98 -7.84 15.29
N TYR A 245 -9.60 -8.77 14.60
CA TYR A 245 -10.93 -9.27 14.90
C TYR A 245 -10.88 -10.77 15.11
N ARG A 246 -11.62 -11.26 16.09
CA ARG A 246 -11.86 -12.69 16.28
C ARG A 246 -13.27 -13.00 15.83
N LEU A 247 -13.44 -14.03 15.01
CA LEU A 247 -14.76 -14.46 14.57
C LEU A 247 -15.45 -15.20 15.71
N GLU A 248 -16.60 -14.68 16.10
CA GLU A 248 -17.44 -15.33 17.11
C GLU A 248 -18.38 -16.32 16.41
N GLY A 249 -18.67 -17.44 17.05
CA GLY A 249 -19.74 -18.33 16.61
C GLY A 249 -21.08 -17.57 16.63
N ARG A 250 -21.94 -17.81 15.66
CA ARG A 250 -23.29 -17.23 15.63
C ARG A 250 -23.98 -17.52 16.96
N GLY A 251 -23.95 -16.57 17.91
CA GLY A 251 -24.64 -16.72 19.17
C GLY A 251 -24.07 -16.01 20.40
N LEU A 252 -22.83 -15.47 20.40
CA LEU A 252 -22.29 -14.80 21.61
C LEU A 252 -21.96 -13.33 21.31
N ASN A 253 -22.83 -12.43 21.76
CA ASN A 253 -22.52 -11.01 21.93
C ASN A 253 -21.59 -10.85 23.14
N LEU A 254 -20.29 -10.70 22.96
CA LEU A 254 -19.36 -10.34 24.02
C LEU A 254 -19.05 -8.84 24.00
N ARG A 255 -18.97 -8.27 25.22
CA ARG A 255 -18.73 -6.86 25.52
C ARG A 255 -17.40 -6.34 24.91
N PRO A 256 -17.28 -5.05 24.60
CA PRO A 256 -16.07 -4.48 24.02
C PRO A 256 -14.89 -4.58 24.99
N ALA A 257 -13.75 -5.05 24.48
CA ALA A 257 -12.49 -5.10 25.21
C ALA A 257 -11.89 -3.70 25.39
N LEU A 258 -11.32 -3.46 26.54
CA LEU A 258 -10.63 -2.21 26.90
C LEU A 258 -9.36 -2.02 26.06
N PRO A 259 -8.98 -0.77 25.72
CA PRO A 259 -7.75 -0.51 24.98
C PRO A 259 -6.53 -0.86 25.83
N ILE A 260 -5.66 -1.71 25.31
CA ILE A 260 -4.35 -1.99 25.91
C ILE A 260 -3.45 -0.79 25.64
N SER A 261 -3.33 0.11 26.61
CA SER A 261 -2.32 1.17 26.59
C SER A 261 -0.96 0.55 26.96
N ARG A 262 0.00 0.57 26.06
CA ARG A 262 1.39 0.26 26.42
C ARG A 262 1.90 1.36 27.35
N HIS A 263 2.19 1.01 28.58
CA HIS A 263 3.00 1.84 29.49
C HIS A 263 4.42 1.89 28.90
N SER A 264 4.86 3.09 28.52
CA SER A 264 6.29 3.36 28.35
C SER A 264 6.94 3.30 29.73
N PRO A 265 8.06 2.58 29.90
CA PRO A 265 8.81 2.66 31.14
C PRO A 265 9.39 4.08 31.28
N THR A 266 8.88 4.85 32.22
CA THR A 266 9.50 6.08 32.68
C THR A 266 10.85 5.73 33.30
N ALA A 267 11.93 6.28 32.72
CA ALA A 267 13.24 6.24 33.33
C ALA A 267 13.19 7.01 34.66
N ASP A 268 13.27 6.25 35.75
CA ASP A 268 13.42 6.79 37.10
C ASP A 268 14.87 7.24 37.29
N HIS A 269 15.07 8.56 37.22
CA HIS A 269 16.32 9.18 37.66
C HIS A 269 16.27 9.35 39.17
N GLY A 270 16.74 8.34 39.91
CA GLY A 270 17.00 8.42 41.32
C GLY A 270 18.10 9.41 41.62
N SER A 271 17.75 10.58 42.12
CA SER A 271 18.63 11.51 42.83
C SER A 271 18.75 11.05 44.28
N GLY A 272 19.90 10.47 44.65
CA GLY A 272 20.22 10.21 46.03
C GLY A 272 20.62 11.49 46.78
N PRO A 273 20.28 11.62 48.07
CA PRO A 273 20.68 12.75 48.86
C PRO A 273 22.08 12.57 49.46
N HIS A 274 22.86 13.64 49.36
CA HIS A 274 24.08 13.81 50.17
C HIS A 274 23.67 14.19 51.61
N SER A 275 24.29 13.51 52.55
CA SER A 275 24.66 13.98 53.89
C SER A 275 25.80 13.15 54.41
#